data_193da876c2ab689f90df99d2299020f1
#
_entry.id   193da876c2ab689f90df99d2299020f1
#
_cell.length_a   1.000
_cell.length_b   1.000
_cell.length_c   1.000
_cell.angle_alpha   90.00
_cell.angle_beta   90.00
_cell.angle_gamma   90.00
#
_symmetry.space_group_name_H-M   'P 1'
#
loop_
_entity.id
_entity.type
_entity.pdbx_description
1 polymer ?
#
loop_
_entity_poly.entity_id
_entity_poly.type
_entity_poly.pdbx_seq_one_letter_code
_entity_poly.pdbx_strand_id
1 'polypeptide(L)'
;MPRSIDKLEETSAAPAPERPTVEHKSAFLLILSGPQVGELYKLKPDQPTVIGRGEADLRIDDDGISRRHCSIQPRGRGALLVDLGSANGTYVDGERVREKLLVSDDRFQIGVSTTVKFAVADDMEAAVQRKMAEAALRESLTGLYNRRHFQERFAAEVAVAHRHSRPLSLLMIDVDYFKRVNDRHGHLAGDEVLKTVARALQQGIRIEDILARFGGEEFVVLAREAALPEAMSVAERLRQLVEVAQTRWESNGQSVPVGITVTVSIGVAQLGEDETERDLFEAADQAVYRAKKNGRNRVVAAAARTPKPRRRPRR
;
A
#
# COMPACT_ATOMS: atom_id res chain seq x y z
N MET A 1 46.90 46.94 -60.79
CA MET A 1 45.84 45.93 -60.57
C MET A 1 46.49 44.61 -60.35
N PRO A 2 46.40 43.99 -59.16
CA PRO A 2 46.10 42.58 -59.08
C PRO A 2 45.03 42.27 -58.04
N ARG A 3 44.33 41.16 -58.28
CA ARG A 3 43.11 40.65 -57.69
C ARG A 3 43.30 40.12 -56.30
N SER A 4 42.31 40.31 -55.46
CA SER A 4 42.03 39.73 -54.16
C SER A 4 42.04 38.22 -54.19
N ILE A 5 42.70 37.62 -53.19
CA ILE A 5 42.71 36.18 -52.95
C ILE A 5 41.71 35.87 -51.82
N ASP A 6 40.91 34.86 -52.11
CA ASP A 6 39.84 34.30 -51.28
C ASP A 6 40.24 33.99 -49.83
N LYS A 7 39.37 34.37 -48.87
CA LYS A 7 39.35 33.87 -47.58
C LYS A 7 38.69 32.47 -47.61
N LEU A 8 39.48 31.45 -47.33
CA LEU A 8 38.97 30.11 -46.98
C LEU A 8 38.20 30.18 -45.63
N GLU A 9 36.92 29.87 -45.69
CA GLU A 9 36.09 29.65 -44.49
C GLU A 9 36.56 28.36 -43.78
N GLU A 10 37.02 28.51 -42.55
CA GLU A 10 37.25 27.37 -41.66
C GLU A 10 35.91 26.75 -41.29
N THR A 11 35.63 25.59 -41.84
CA THR A 11 34.48 24.76 -41.45
C THR A 11 34.74 24.22 -40.02
N SER A 12 34.04 24.80 -39.03
CA SER A 12 34.03 24.30 -37.69
C SER A 12 33.45 22.87 -37.66
N ALA A 13 34.29 21.90 -37.34
CA ALA A 13 33.89 20.52 -37.15
C ALA A 13 32.93 20.46 -35.93
N ALA A 14 31.73 19.88 -36.12
CA ALA A 14 30.82 19.59 -35.05
C ALA A 14 31.50 18.71 -33.99
N PRO A 15 31.22 18.94 -32.69
CA PRO A 15 31.79 18.10 -31.64
C PRO A 15 31.33 16.64 -31.81
N ALA A 16 32.30 15.72 -31.68
CA ALA A 16 32.03 14.29 -31.75
C ALA A 16 30.97 13.90 -30.70
N PRO A 17 30.04 12.99 -31.06
CA PRO A 17 29.05 12.54 -30.11
C PRO A 17 29.75 11.98 -28.86
N GLU A 18 29.36 12.48 -27.71
CA GLU A 18 29.82 11.98 -26.39
C GLU A 18 29.63 10.47 -26.36
N ARG A 19 30.70 9.74 -25.97
CA ARG A 19 30.63 8.30 -25.76
C ARG A 19 29.55 8.04 -24.73
N PRO A 20 28.68 7.01 -24.94
CA PRO A 20 27.64 6.68 -23.96
C PRO A 20 28.32 6.44 -22.62
N THR A 21 27.92 7.19 -21.60
CA THR A 21 28.28 6.99 -20.21
C THR A 21 28.05 5.52 -19.86
N VAL A 22 29.04 4.89 -19.27
CA VAL A 22 28.94 3.50 -18.78
C VAL A 22 27.72 3.45 -17.86
N GLU A 23 26.64 2.82 -18.33
CA GLU A 23 25.44 2.62 -17.55
C GLU A 23 25.79 1.79 -16.32
N HIS A 24 25.88 2.41 -15.16
CA HIS A 24 26.08 1.75 -13.90
C HIS A 24 24.76 1.07 -13.48
N LYS A 25 24.56 -0.16 -13.93
CA LYS A 25 23.43 -0.98 -13.49
C LYS A 25 23.64 -1.42 -12.05
N SER A 26 22.63 -1.19 -11.24
CA SER A 26 22.59 -1.59 -9.82
C SER A 26 21.57 -2.72 -9.64
N ALA A 27 21.77 -3.51 -8.61
CA ALA A 27 20.84 -4.56 -8.22
C ALA A 27 19.79 -4.01 -7.25
N PHE A 28 18.53 -4.35 -7.48
CA PHE A 28 17.38 -3.89 -6.70
C PHE A 28 16.47 -5.05 -6.31
N LEU A 29 15.76 -4.86 -5.19
CA LEU A 29 14.63 -5.68 -4.78
C LEU A 29 13.37 -4.82 -4.79
N LEU A 30 12.36 -5.25 -5.51
CA LEU A 30 11.03 -4.64 -5.53
C LEU A 30 10.05 -5.57 -4.82
N ILE A 31 9.39 -5.09 -3.78
CA ILE A 31 8.35 -5.85 -3.08
C ILE A 31 7.07 -5.81 -3.92
N LEU A 32 6.64 -6.98 -4.42
CA LEU A 32 5.45 -7.10 -5.27
C LEU A 32 4.18 -7.41 -4.49
N SER A 33 4.29 -8.07 -3.34
CA SER A 33 3.19 -8.33 -2.42
C SER A 33 3.70 -8.39 -0.98
N GLY A 34 2.80 -8.25 -0.01
CA GLY A 34 3.17 -8.23 1.40
C GLY A 34 3.03 -6.82 2.02
N PRO A 35 3.46 -6.63 3.28
CA PRO A 35 3.26 -5.38 4.02
C PRO A 35 3.88 -4.14 3.38
N GLN A 36 5.03 -4.29 2.73
CA GLN A 36 5.81 -3.19 2.16
C GLN A 36 5.79 -3.20 0.63
N VAL A 37 4.66 -3.61 0.05
CA VAL A 37 4.49 -3.67 -1.40
C VAL A 37 4.74 -2.31 -2.07
N GLY A 38 5.47 -2.31 -3.19
CA GLY A 38 5.88 -1.12 -3.93
C GLY A 38 7.21 -0.52 -3.46
N GLU A 39 7.76 -0.96 -2.31
CA GLU A 39 9.08 -0.51 -1.88
C GLU A 39 10.18 -1.11 -2.74
N LEU A 40 11.14 -0.26 -3.09
CA LEU A 40 12.33 -0.60 -3.87
C LEU A 40 13.58 -0.42 -3.01
N TYR A 41 14.36 -1.50 -2.89
CA TYR A 41 15.61 -1.52 -2.14
C TYR A 41 16.79 -1.69 -3.08
N LYS A 42 17.75 -0.78 -3.03
CA LYS A 42 19.01 -0.89 -3.76
C LYS A 42 19.97 -1.77 -2.95
N LEU A 43 20.41 -2.86 -3.55
CA LEU A 43 21.38 -3.76 -2.92
C LEU A 43 22.77 -3.16 -2.96
N LYS A 44 23.55 -3.38 -1.89
CA LYS A 44 24.97 -2.99 -1.86
C LYS A 44 25.77 -3.97 -2.73
N PRO A 45 26.66 -3.47 -3.57
CA PRO A 45 27.54 -4.34 -4.34
C PRO A 45 28.37 -5.26 -3.42
N ASP A 46 28.53 -6.51 -3.82
CA ASP A 46 29.42 -7.50 -3.19
C ASP A 46 29.20 -7.77 -1.69
N GLN A 47 28.11 -7.29 -1.11
CA GLN A 47 27.73 -7.54 0.28
C GLN A 47 26.41 -8.30 0.36
N PRO A 48 26.31 -9.33 1.22
CA PRO A 48 25.05 -9.99 1.47
C PRO A 48 24.11 -9.04 2.22
N THR A 49 22.87 -8.94 1.76
CA THR A 49 21.76 -8.25 2.44
C THR A 49 20.87 -9.31 3.07
N VAL A 50 20.72 -9.28 4.37
CA VAL A 50 19.82 -10.17 5.11
C VAL A 50 18.43 -9.61 5.10
N ILE A 51 17.45 -10.43 4.72
CA ILE A 51 16.02 -10.11 4.71
C ILE A 51 15.38 -10.87 5.87
N GLY A 52 14.52 -10.19 6.65
CA GLY A 52 13.86 -10.81 7.78
C GLY A 52 12.92 -9.87 8.53
N ARG A 53 12.20 -10.41 9.52
CA ARG A 53 11.27 -9.65 10.35
C ARG A 53 11.95 -8.94 11.54
N GLY A 54 13.14 -9.36 11.94
CA GLY A 54 13.83 -8.90 13.15
C GLY A 54 15.14 -8.21 12.84
N GLU A 55 16.26 -8.81 13.29
CA GLU A 55 17.61 -8.33 13.06
C GLU A 55 18.04 -8.65 11.61
N ALA A 56 17.69 -7.77 10.69
CA ALA A 56 17.93 -7.90 9.26
C ALA A 56 18.27 -6.54 8.65
N ASP A 57 19.04 -6.53 7.56
CA ASP A 57 19.38 -5.33 6.80
C ASP A 57 18.16 -4.77 6.08
N LEU A 58 17.30 -5.66 5.58
CA LEU A 58 16.00 -5.37 5.01
C LEU A 58 14.93 -5.99 5.90
N ARG A 59 14.31 -5.16 6.71
CA ARG A 59 13.24 -5.59 7.60
C ARG A 59 11.90 -5.57 6.86
N ILE A 60 11.19 -6.72 6.87
CA ILE A 60 9.84 -6.86 6.35
C ILE A 60 8.93 -7.32 7.50
N ASP A 61 7.91 -6.53 7.79
CA ASP A 61 6.99 -6.76 8.91
C ASP A 61 5.85 -7.71 8.51
N ASP A 62 6.23 -8.97 8.22
CA ASP A 62 5.33 -10.08 7.90
C ASP A 62 5.58 -11.22 8.90
N ASP A 63 4.54 -11.64 9.63
CA ASP A 63 4.62 -12.68 10.65
C ASP A 63 5.05 -14.05 10.11
N GLY A 64 4.84 -14.29 8.82
CA GLY A 64 5.34 -15.48 8.13
C GLY A 64 6.83 -15.45 7.86
N ILE A 65 7.49 -14.31 8.05
CA ILE A 65 8.92 -14.14 7.81
C ILE A 65 9.71 -14.38 9.12
N SER A 66 10.74 -15.21 9.07
CA SER A 66 11.66 -15.44 10.20
C SER A 66 12.47 -14.18 10.52
N ARG A 67 12.98 -14.03 11.76
CA ARG A 67 13.82 -12.86 12.17
C ARG A 67 14.96 -12.60 11.20
N ARG A 68 15.64 -13.67 10.76
CA ARG A 68 16.60 -13.74 9.66
C ARG A 68 16.09 -14.82 8.73
N HIS A 69 15.52 -14.45 7.59
CA HIS A 69 14.82 -15.41 6.74
C HIS A 69 15.69 -15.91 5.60
N CYS A 70 16.19 -15.00 4.81
CA CYS A 70 17.11 -15.30 3.71
C CYS A 70 18.16 -14.20 3.58
N SER A 71 19.19 -14.45 2.79
CA SER A 71 20.15 -13.45 2.37
C SER A 71 20.25 -13.40 0.86
N ILE A 72 20.52 -12.23 0.33
CA ILE A 72 20.74 -12.01 -1.09
C ILE A 72 22.03 -11.23 -1.30
N GLN A 73 22.91 -11.74 -2.19
CA GLN A 73 24.17 -11.10 -2.50
C GLN A 73 24.29 -10.92 -4.01
N PRO A 74 24.44 -9.67 -4.52
CA PRO A 74 24.73 -9.44 -5.92
C PRO A 74 26.00 -10.16 -6.38
N ARG A 75 25.95 -10.79 -7.57
CA ARG A 75 27.06 -11.48 -8.22
C ARG A 75 27.02 -11.23 -9.73
N GLY A 76 27.86 -10.35 -10.23
CA GLY A 76 27.86 -9.99 -11.65
C GLY A 76 26.52 -9.41 -12.11
N ARG A 77 25.84 -10.08 -13.06
CA ARG A 77 24.53 -9.68 -13.57
C ARG A 77 23.35 -10.37 -12.84
N GLY A 78 23.61 -11.08 -11.75
CA GLY A 78 22.61 -11.78 -10.95
C GLY A 78 22.81 -11.56 -9.46
N ALA A 79 22.14 -12.38 -8.64
CA ALA A 79 22.33 -12.41 -7.20
C ALA A 79 22.19 -13.83 -6.65
N LEU A 80 22.98 -14.19 -5.67
CA LEU A 80 22.82 -15.44 -4.94
C LEU A 80 21.80 -15.22 -3.80
N LEU A 81 20.68 -15.92 -3.88
CA LEU A 81 19.69 -16.01 -2.82
C LEU A 81 19.94 -17.26 -1.99
N VAL A 82 19.97 -17.13 -0.66
CA VAL A 82 20.21 -18.23 0.28
C VAL A 82 19.18 -18.18 1.41
N ASP A 83 18.43 -19.27 1.61
CA ASP A 83 17.56 -19.43 2.78
C ASP A 83 18.39 -19.67 4.05
N LEU A 84 18.14 -18.93 5.11
CA LEU A 84 18.89 -18.98 6.36
C LEU A 84 18.27 -19.96 7.40
N GLY A 85 17.56 -20.99 6.93
CA GLY A 85 16.85 -21.93 7.78
C GLY A 85 15.51 -21.37 8.23
N SER A 86 14.82 -20.69 7.35
CA SER A 86 13.55 -20.05 7.66
C SER A 86 12.43 -21.06 7.97
N ALA A 87 11.49 -20.67 8.83
CA ALA A 87 10.38 -21.53 9.27
C ALA A 87 9.45 -21.89 8.10
N ASN A 88 9.08 -20.92 7.28
CA ASN A 88 8.14 -21.11 6.16
C ASN A 88 8.83 -21.35 4.81
N GLY A 89 10.15 -21.20 4.73
CA GLY A 89 10.92 -21.43 3.51
C GLY A 89 10.95 -20.24 2.56
N THR A 90 11.91 -20.31 1.64
CA THR A 90 12.08 -19.40 0.50
C THR A 90 11.74 -20.17 -0.77
N TYR A 91 10.96 -19.58 -1.67
CA TYR A 91 10.46 -20.23 -2.88
C TYR A 91 10.79 -19.40 -4.11
N VAL A 92 11.23 -20.05 -5.18
CA VAL A 92 11.41 -19.46 -6.51
C VAL A 92 10.59 -20.29 -7.50
N ASP A 93 9.73 -19.64 -8.29
CA ASP A 93 8.82 -20.31 -9.22
C ASP A 93 7.95 -21.42 -8.57
N GLY A 94 7.60 -21.24 -7.29
CA GLY A 94 6.80 -22.20 -6.51
C GLY A 94 7.61 -23.37 -5.92
N GLU A 95 8.89 -23.48 -6.20
CA GLU A 95 9.79 -24.49 -5.64
C GLU A 95 10.54 -23.97 -4.43
N ARG A 96 10.57 -24.73 -3.34
CA ARG A 96 11.35 -24.41 -2.15
C ARG A 96 12.84 -24.52 -2.43
N VAL A 97 13.59 -23.46 -2.19
CA VAL A 97 15.03 -23.41 -2.44
C VAL A 97 15.82 -23.23 -1.17
N ARG A 98 17.03 -23.84 -1.09
CA ARG A 98 18.04 -23.51 -0.07
C ARG A 98 18.97 -22.42 -0.57
N GLU A 99 19.35 -22.50 -1.83
CA GLU A 99 20.10 -21.49 -2.54
C GLU A 99 19.69 -21.44 -4.01
N LYS A 100 19.71 -20.25 -4.61
CA LYS A 100 19.38 -20.03 -6.02
C LYS A 100 20.13 -18.84 -6.57
N LEU A 101 20.74 -18.98 -7.72
CA LEU A 101 21.25 -17.85 -8.47
C LEU A 101 20.07 -17.22 -9.24
N LEU A 102 19.74 -15.99 -8.87
CA LEU A 102 18.69 -15.19 -9.52
C LEU A 102 19.26 -14.41 -10.71
N VAL A 103 18.49 -14.28 -11.75
CA VAL A 103 18.70 -13.35 -12.85
C VAL A 103 17.70 -12.20 -12.77
N SER A 104 17.96 -11.10 -13.53
CA SER A 104 17.01 -9.96 -13.53
C SER A 104 15.61 -10.43 -13.92
N ASP A 105 14.61 -9.90 -13.21
CA ASP A 105 13.18 -10.18 -13.29
C ASP A 105 12.71 -11.47 -12.58
N ASP A 106 13.60 -12.28 -12.02
CA ASP A 106 13.22 -13.40 -11.17
C ASP A 106 12.43 -12.94 -9.95
N ARG A 107 11.47 -13.78 -9.55
CA ARG A 107 10.62 -13.56 -8.38
C ARG A 107 10.84 -14.66 -7.38
N PHE A 108 10.94 -14.27 -6.12
CA PHE A 108 10.98 -15.22 -5.02
C PHE A 108 9.97 -14.85 -3.94
N GLN A 109 9.42 -15.85 -3.30
CA GLN A 109 8.47 -15.71 -2.21
C GLN A 109 9.14 -16.06 -0.88
N ILE A 110 8.90 -15.27 0.14
CA ILE A 110 9.33 -15.48 1.51
C ILE A 110 8.14 -15.35 2.46
N GLY A 111 8.11 -16.17 3.49
CA GLY A 111 6.97 -16.21 4.39
C GLY A 111 5.70 -16.71 3.72
N VAL A 112 4.57 -16.11 4.07
CA VAL A 112 3.24 -16.54 3.59
C VAL A 112 2.73 -15.65 2.45
N SER A 113 3.00 -14.35 2.50
CA SER A 113 2.35 -13.37 1.62
C SER A 113 3.32 -12.46 0.86
N THR A 114 4.61 -12.50 1.16
CA THR A 114 5.59 -11.57 0.60
C THR A 114 6.27 -12.15 -0.62
N THR A 115 6.08 -11.49 -1.77
CA THR A 115 6.80 -11.78 -3.03
C THR A 115 7.72 -10.61 -3.36
N VAL A 116 8.94 -10.96 -3.69
CA VAL A 116 10.02 -10.01 -4.02
C VAL A 116 10.50 -10.27 -5.44
N LYS A 117 10.68 -9.22 -6.22
CA LYS A 117 11.30 -9.26 -7.55
C LYS A 117 12.75 -8.78 -7.43
N PHE A 118 13.67 -9.56 -7.97
CA PHE A 118 15.05 -9.12 -8.19
C PHE A 118 15.17 -8.46 -9.57
N ALA A 119 15.84 -7.31 -9.64
CA ALA A 119 16.07 -6.60 -10.89
C ALA A 119 17.48 -5.98 -10.95
N VAL A 120 18.07 -5.98 -12.14
CA VAL A 120 19.30 -5.26 -12.44
C VAL A 120 18.93 -4.15 -13.44
N ALA A 121 18.96 -2.90 -12.98
CA ALA A 121 18.50 -1.74 -13.72
C ALA A 121 19.42 -0.53 -13.47
N ASP A 122 19.34 0.47 -14.32
CA ASP A 122 19.86 1.79 -13.98
C ASP A 122 18.91 2.51 -12.99
N ASP A 123 19.39 3.59 -12.40
CA ASP A 123 18.60 4.33 -11.41
C ASP A 123 17.33 4.95 -12.01
N MET A 124 17.28 5.22 -13.30
CA MET A 124 16.11 5.75 -14.01
C MET A 124 15.07 4.66 -14.28
N GLU A 125 15.49 3.50 -14.78
CA GLU A 125 14.62 2.33 -14.96
C GLU A 125 14.02 1.88 -13.62
N ALA A 126 14.83 1.85 -12.56
CA ALA A 126 14.38 1.52 -11.21
C ALA A 126 13.34 2.51 -10.68
N ALA A 127 13.52 3.81 -10.90
CA ALA A 127 12.55 4.84 -10.53
C ALA A 127 11.22 4.70 -11.29
N VAL A 128 11.29 4.35 -12.59
CA VAL A 128 10.09 4.08 -13.39
C VAL A 128 9.35 2.84 -12.88
N GLN A 129 10.05 1.74 -12.61
CA GLN A 129 9.44 0.53 -12.07
C GLN A 129 8.79 0.78 -10.70
N ARG A 130 9.44 1.54 -9.82
CA ARG A 130 8.88 1.96 -8.53
C ARG A 130 7.58 2.74 -8.72
N LYS A 131 7.58 3.77 -9.59
CA LYS A 131 6.37 4.55 -9.89
C LYS A 131 5.23 3.70 -10.44
N MET A 132 5.54 2.74 -11.32
CA MET A 132 4.54 1.82 -11.86
C MET A 132 3.96 0.91 -10.77
N ALA A 133 4.79 0.37 -9.87
CA ALA A 133 4.34 -0.43 -8.74
C ALA A 133 3.47 0.40 -7.78
N GLU A 134 3.91 1.60 -7.42
CA GLU A 134 3.12 2.53 -6.58
C GLU A 134 1.77 2.88 -7.24
N ALA A 135 1.75 3.17 -8.54
CA ALA A 135 0.52 3.46 -9.27
C ALA A 135 -0.44 2.26 -9.35
N ALA A 136 0.07 1.03 -9.36
CA ALA A 136 -0.75 -0.18 -9.33
C ALA A 136 -1.43 -0.42 -7.98
N LEU A 137 -0.87 0.12 -6.89
CA LEU A 137 -1.31 -0.13 -5.52
C LEU A 137 -2.10 1.02 -4.90
N ARG A 138 -1.80 2.24 -5.33
CA ARG A 138 -2.38 3.46 -4.76
C ARG A 138 -3.45 4.06 -5.64
N GLU A 139 -4.37 4.75 -5.02
CA GLU A 139 -5.39 5.55 -5.66
C GLU A 139 -4.83 6.95 -5.95
N SER A 140 -4.99 7.42 -7.18
CA SER A 140 -4.29 8.60 -7.70
C SER A 140 -4.65 9.91 -7.01
N LEU A 141 -5.88 10.07 -6.53
CA LEU A 141 -6.34 11.31 -5.91
C LEU A 141 -5.82 11.47 -4.47
N THR A 142 -5.97 10.43 -3.66
CA THR A 142 -5.73 10.48 -2.21
C THR A 142 -4.36 9.92 -1.82
N GLY A 143 -3.72 9.14 -2.68
CA GLY A 143 -2.47 8.43 -2.40
C GLY A 143 -2.61 7.26 -1.44
N LEU A 144 -3.82 6.94 -0.98
CA LEU A 144 -4.10 5.75 -0.16
C LEU A 144 -4.01 4.48 -1.00
N TYR A 145 -4.01 3.32 -0.37
CA TYR A 145 -4.18 2.08 -1.11
C TYR A 145 -5.48 2.09 -1.89
N ASN A 146 -5.47 1.49 -3.08
CA ASN A 146 -6.67 1.34 -3.89
C ASN A 146 -7.49 0.11 -3.45
N ARG A 147 -8.72 0.01 -3.94
CA ARG A 147 -9.64 -1.08 -3.65
C ARG A 147 -9.04 -2.46 -3.95
N ARG A 148 -8.34 -2.60 -5.07
CA ARG A 148 -7.74 -3.89 -5.49
C ARG A 148 -6.70 -4.36 -4.47
N HIS A 149 -5.76 -3.52 -4.13
CA HIS A 149 -4.74 -3.84 -3.15
C HIS A 149 -5.35 -4.17 -1.78
N PHE A 150 -6.35 -3.38 -1.35
CA PHE A 150 -7.07 -3.66 -0.11
C PHE A 150 -7.68 -5.07 -0.12
N GLN A 151 -8.35 -5.49 -1.20
CA GLN A 151 -8.99 -6.81 -1.30
C GLN A 151 -7.97 -7.94 -1.21
N GLU A 152 -6.82 -7.80 -1.88
CA GLU A 152 -5.73 -8.79 -1.83
C GLU A 152 -5.17 -8.92 -0.40
N ARG A 153 -4.96 -7.78 0.28
CA ARG A 153 -4.48 -7.75 1.67
C ARG A 153 -5.53 -8.26 2.65
N PHE A 154 -6.78 -7.93 2.46
CA PHE A 154 -7.87 -8.34 3.33
C PHE A 154 -7.99 -9.87 3.41
N ALA A 155 -7.94 -10.56 2.26
CA ALA A 155 -7.93 -12.01 2.20
C ALA A 155 -6.75 -12.61 2.99
N ALA A 156 -5.56 -12.06 2.82
CA ALA A 156 -4.36 -12.51 3.50
C ALA A 156 -4.46 -12.32 5.03
N GLU A 157 -4.92 -11.14 5.49
CA GLU A 157 -5.04 -10.82 6.91
C GLU A 157 -6.11 -11.67 7.62
N VAL A 158 -7.25 -11.96 6.96
CA VAL A 158 -8.27 -12.88 7.48
C VAL A 158 -7.68 -14.28 7.69
N ALA A 159 -6.92 -14.79 6.70
CA ALA A 159 -6.26 -16.09 6.82
C ALA A 159 -5.23 -16.13 7.97
N VAL A 160 -4.46 -15.05 8.16
CA VAL A 160 -3.50 -14.91 9.28
C VAL A 160 -4.24 -14.84 10.62
N ALA A 161 -5.30 -14.03 10.72
CA ALA A 161 -6.09 -13.87 11.92
C ALA A 161 -6.67 -15.23 12.40
N HIS A 162 -7.25 -16.02 11.49
CA HIS A 162 -7.75 -17.35 11.80
C HIS A 162 -6.65 -18.32 12.23
N ARG A 163 -5.51 -18.35 11.50
CA ARG A 163 -4.40 -19.26 11.81
C ARG A 163 -3.82 -19.04 13.20
N HIS A 164 -3.70 -17.77 13.59
CA HIS A 164 -3.03 -17.39 14.84
C HIS A 164 -3.99 -16.97 15.95
N SER A 165 -5.31 -17.11 15.72
CA SER A 165 -6.37 -16.69 16.67
C SER A 165 -6.17 -15.24 17.14
N ARG A 166 -5.77 -14.34 16.21
CA ARG A 166 -5.57 -12.91 16.48
C ARG A 166 -6.84 -12.13 16.14
N PRO A 167 -7.23 -11.14 16.94
CA PRO A 167 -8.36 -10.30 16.60
C PRO A 167 -8.06 -9.48 15.34
N LEU A 168 -9.07 -9.31 14.49
CA LEU A 168 -9.02 -8.50 13.29
C LEU A 168 -10.34 -7.75 13.18
N SER A 169 -10.28 -6.44 12.96
CA SER A 169 -11.48 -5.62 12.82
C SER A 169 -11.45 -4.82 11.53
N LEU A 170 -12.62 -4.67 10.92
CA LEU A 170 -12.85 -3.85 9.73
C LEU A 170 -13.66 -2.61 10.11
N LEU A 171 -13.16 -1.44 9.73
CA LEU A 171 -13.86 -0.17 9.79
C LEU A 171 -14.26 0.23 8.36
N MET A 172 -15.53 0.41 8.13
CA MET A 172 -16.08 0.97 6.90
C MET A 172 -16.47 2.41 7.16
N ILE A 173 -16.02 3.33 6.32
CA ILE A 173 -16.11 4.78 6.53
C ILE A 173 -16.73 5.41 5.28
N ASP A 174 -17.72 6.26 5.47
CA ASP A 174 -18.37 6.97 4.37
C ASP A 174 -18.52 8.46 4.71
N VAL A 175 -18.18 9.33 3.75
CA VAL A 175 -18.24 10.77 3.94
C VAL A 175 -19.68 11.27 3.86
N ASP A 176 -20.14 11.83 4.95
CA ASP A 176 -21.53 12.28 5.08
C ASP A 176 -21.83 13.44 4.12
N TYR A 177 -22.92 13.30 3.37
CA TYR A 177 -23.44 14.32 2.44
C TYR A 177 -22.43 14.74 1.36
N PHE A 178 -21.51 13.89 0.96
CA PHE A 178 -20.47 14.23 -0.02
C PHE A 178 -21.04 14.74 -1.35
N LYS A 179 -22.16 14.16 -1.82
CA LYS A 179 -22.86 14.66 -3.00
C LYS A 179 -23.24 16.14 -2.88
N ARG A 180 -23.65 16.61 -1.68
CA ARG A 180 -24.00 18.04 -1.49
C ARG A 180 -22.76 18.94 -1.61
N VAL A 181 -21.59 18.46 -1.24
CA VAL A 181 -20.33 19.19 -1.45
C VAL A 181 -20.09 19.37 -2.94
N ASN A 182 -20.19 18.29 -3.73
CA ASN A 182 -20.02 18.35 -5.17
C ASN A 182 -21.07 19.25 -5.85
N ASP A 183 -22.34 19.11 -5.47
CA ASP A 183 -23.44 19.90 -6.03
C ASP A 183 -23.29 21.40 -5.75
N ARG A 184 -22.73 21.76 -4.58
CA ARG A 184 -22.58 23.16 -4.16
C ARG A 184 -21.27 23.82 -4.59
N HIS A 185 -20.17 23.07 -4.59
CA HIS A 185 -18.80 23.61 -4.74
C HIS A 185 -18.06 23.05 -5.96
N GLY A 186 -18.70 22.12 -6.69
CA GLY A 186 -18.10 21.44 -7.83
C GLY A 186 -17.21 20.24 -7.45
N HIS A 187 -16.92 19.39 -8.44
CA HIS A 187 -16.14 18.16 -8.25
C HIS A 187 -14.71 18.40 -7.76
N LEU A 188 -14.05 19.46 -8.21
CA LEU A 188 -12.70 19.79 -7.76
C LEU A 188 -12.65 20.10 -6.27
N ALA A 189 -13.67 20.77 -5.73
CA ALA A 189 -13.78 20.97 -4.28
C ALA A 189 -14.01 19.66 -3.53
N GLY A 190 -14.84 18.76 -4.10
CA GLY A 190 -15.00 17.41 -3.57
C GLY A 190 -13.71 16.61 -3.54
N ASP A 191 -12.89 16.72 -4.57
CA ASP A 191 -11.58 16.07 -4.62
C ASP A 191 -10.65 16.57 -3.49
N GLU A 192 -10.62 17.88 -3.21
CA GLU A 192 -9.85 18.42 -2.09
C GLU A 192 -10.42 17.98 -0.72
N VAL A 193 -11.73 17.85 -0.60
CA VAL A 193 -12.35 17.27 0.60
C VAL A 193 -11.88 15.83 0.79
N LEU A 194 -11.90 14.99 -0.24
CA LEU A 194 -11.42 13.61 -0.14
C LEU A 194 -9.94 13.51 0.24
N LYS A 195 -9.09 14.39 -0.30
CA LYS A 195 -7.68 14.47 0.10
C LYS A 195 -7.51 14.87 1.56
N THR A 196 -8.35 15.80 2.05
CA THR A 196 -8.32 16.24 3.45
C THR A 196 -8.79 15.13 4.39
N VAL A 197 -9.87 14.42 4.04
CA VAL A 197 -10.34 13.23 4.78
C VAL A 197 -9.26 12.16 4.81
N ALA A 198 -8.66 11.84 3.68
CA ALA A 198 -7.59 10.83 3.59
C ALA A 198 -6.41 11.15 4.54
N ARG A 199 -5.96 12.41 4.56
CA ARG A 199 -4.90 12.88 5.48
C ARG A 199 -5.30 12.76 6.95
N ALA A 200 -6.54 13.13 7.29
CA ALA A 200 -7.05 13.01 8.65
C ALA A 200 -7.11 11.54 9.10
N LEU A 201 -7.57 10.64 8.23
CA LEU A 201 -7.61 9.21 8.50
C LEU A 201 -6.20 8.62 8.70
N GLN A 202 -5.23 8.99 7.85
CA GLN A 202 -3.84 8.54 7.98
C GLN A 202 -3.19 8.93 9.32
N GLN A 203 -3.52 10.10 9.85
CA GLN A 203 -3.01 10.55 11.16
C GLN A 203 -3.57 9.76 12.33
N GLY A 204 -4.72 9.13 12.15
CA GLY A 204 -5.43 8.43 13.21
C GLY A 204 -5.27 6.91 13.22
N ILE A 205 -4.49 6.31 12.33
CA ILE A 205 -4.22 4.88 12.27
C ILE A 205 -2.79 4.53 12.69
N ARG A 206 -2.54 3.26 13.00
CA ARG A 206 -1.19 2.75 13.23
C ARG A 206 -0.51 2.42 11.90
N ILE A 207 0.82 2.26 11.93
CA ILE A 207 1.60 1.92 10.74
C ILE A 207 1.26 0.51 10.20
N GLU A 208 0.88 -0.40 11.09
CA GLU A 208 0.47 -1.76 10.77
C GLU A 208 -0.96 -1.88 10.20
N ASP A 209 -1.80 -0.86 10.39
CA ASP A 209 -3.17 -0.85 9.88
C ASP A 209 -3.18 -0.57 8.37
N ILE A 210 -4.18 -1.11 7.67
CA ILE A 210 -4.31 -0.93 6.23
C ILE A 210 -5.46 0.04 5.95
N LEU A 211 -5.13 1.24 5.42
CA LEU A 211 -6.10 2.24 5.02
C LEU A 211 -6.17 2.31 3.49
N ALA A 212 -7.39 2.23 2.95
CA ALA A 212 -7.62 2.31 1.51
C ALA A 212 -8.85 3.19 1.19
N ARG A 213 -8.85 3.77 -0.02
CA ARG A 213 -10.06 4.31 -0.63
C ARG A 213 -10.76 3.20 -1.39
N PHE A 214 -11.96 2.84 -0.95
CA PHE A 214 -12.69 1.68 -1.47
C PHE A 214 -13.64 2.02 -2.61
N GLY A 215 -14.22 3.22 -2.56
CA GLY A 215 -15.16 3.74 -3.55
C GLY A 215 -15.05 5.26 -3.71
N GLY A 216 -16.04 5.89 -4.29
CA GLY A 216 -16.05 7.34 -4.54
C GLY A 216 -15.78 8.17 -3.28
N GLU A 217 -16.62 7.96 -2.25
CA GLU A 217 -16.57 8.65 -0.96
C GLU A 217 -16.37 7.68 0.22
N GLU A 218 -15.99 6.43 -0.10
CA GLU A 218 -15.85 5.34 0.86
C GLU A 218 -14.40 5.02 1.13
N PHE A 219 -14.06 4.89 2.41
CA PHE A 219 -12.76 4.46 2.89
C PHE A 219 -12.91 3.24 3.77
N VAL A 220 -11.85 2.44 3.86
CA VAL A 220 -11.81 1.26 4.71
C VAL A 220 -10.51 1.23 5.51
N VAL A 221 -10.60 0.79 6.77
CA VAL A 221 -9.45 0.50 7.60
C VAL A 221 -9.53 -0.94 8.08
N LEU A 222 -8.48 -1.71 7.85
CA LEU A 222 -8.31 -3.01 8.45
C LEU A 222 -7.40 -2.85 9.65
N ALA A 223 -7.97 -2.91 10.85
CA ALA A 223 -7.27 -2.77 12.11
C ALA A 223 -6.77 -4.15 12.56
N ARG A 224 -5.45 -4.33 12.45
CA ARG A 224 -4.76 -5.58 12.78
C ARG A 224 -4.64 -5.72 14.30
N GLU A 225 -4.79 -6.94 14.81
CA GLU A 225 -4.67 -7.26 16.24
C GLU A 225 -5.51 -6.35 17.14
N ALA A 226 -6.64 -5.86 16.62
CA ALA A 226 -7.58 -5.00 17.33
C ALA A 226 -8.91 -5.71 17.51
N ALA A 227 -9.30 -5.96 18.77
CA ALA A 227 -10.64 -6.42 19.11
C ALA A 227 -11.67 -5.27 18.97
N LEU A 228 -12.95 -5.60 19.05
CA LEU A 228 -14.02 -4.62 18.80
C LEU A 228 -13.91 -3.35 19.67
N PRO A 229 -13.59 -3.40 20.98
CA PRO A 229 -13.47 -2.19 21.77
C PRO A 229 -12.35 -1.27 21.33
N GLU A 230 -11.17 -1.83 20.99
CA GLU A 230 -10.03 -1.07 20.48
C GLU A 230 -10.35 -0.48 19.10
N ALA A 231 -10.97 -1.25 18.21
CA ALA A 231 -11.39 -0.81 16.90
C ALA A 231 -12.43 0.32 16.97
N MET A 232 -13.37 0.24 17.93
CA MET A 232 -14.33 1.32 18.20
C MET A 232 -13.63 2.60 18.67
N SER A 233 -12.62 2.48 19.52
CA SER A 233 -11.82 3.64 19.98
C SER A 233 -11.04 4.28 18.83
N VAL A 234 -10.45 3.46 17.95
CA VAL A 234 -9.81 3.96 16.72
C VAL A 234 -10.83 4.67 15.83
N ALA A 235 -11.98 4.05 15.58
CA ALA A 235 -13.03 4.62 14.74
C ALA A 235 -13.53 5.99 15.26
N GLU A 236 -13.75 6.12 16.58
CA GLU A 236 -14.17 7.40 17.16
C GLU A 236 -13.09 8.48 17.05
N ARG A 237 -11.81 8.11 17.22
CA ARG A 237 -10.69 9.02 16.97
C ARG A 237 -10.68 9.49 15.50
N LEU A 238 -10.86 8.57 14.54
CA LEU A 238 -10.91 8.90 13.11
C LEU A 238 -12.09 9.85 12.80
N ARG A 239 -13.27 9.55 13.35
CA ARG A 239 -14.44 10.42 13.20
C ARG A 239 -14.16 11.84 13.66
N GLN A 240 -13.58 12.00 14.86
CA GLN A 240 -13.24 13.29 15.44
C GLN A 240 -12.19 14.04 14.62
N LEU A 241 -11.16 13.35 14.13
CA LEU A 241 -10.13 13.97 13.28
C LEU A 241 -10.72 14.51 11.98
N VAL A 242 -11.68 13.80 11.36
CA VAL A 242 -12.36 14.28 10.16
C VAL A 242 -13.29 15.44 10.49
N GLU A 243 -14.04 15.39 11.60
CA GLU A 243 -15.00 16.43 12.00
C GLU A 243 -14.32 17.80 12.20
N VAL A 244 -13.08 17.81 12.73
CA VAL A 244 -12.34 19.06 12.95
C VAL A 244 -11.48 19.48 11.74
N ALA A 245 -11.32 18.61 10.75
CA ALA A 245 -10.53 18.89 9.57
C ALA A 245 -11.23 19.91 8.67
N GLN A 246 -10.49 20.93 8.24
CA GLN A 246 -11.00 21.96 7.33
C GLN A 246 -10.32 21.83 5.97
N THR A 247 -11.12 21.72 4.93
CA THR A 247 -10.63 21.80 3.55
C THR A 247 -10.62 23.26 3.12
N ARG A 248 -9.43 23.76 2.78
CA ARG A 248 -9.29 25.09 2.16
C ARG A 248 -9.54 24.94 0.66
N TRP A 249 -10.51 25.67 0.16
CA TRP A 249 -10.88 25.67 -1.24
C TRP A 249 -10.94 27.10 -1.78
N GLU A 250 -10.25 27.36 -2.89
CA GLU A 250 -10.27 28.64 -3.60
C GLU A 250 -11.16 28.48 -4.86
N SER A 251 -12.29 29.16 -4.88
CA SER A 251 -13.18 29.16 -6.05
C SER A 251 -12.82 30.32 -6.98
N ASN A 252 -12.47 30.00 -8.23
CA ASN A 252 -12.41 30.91 -9.39
C ASN A 252 -11.93 32.37 -9.09
N GLY A 253 -10.73 32.52 -8.52
CA GLY A 253 -10.08 33.81 -8.35
C GLY A 253 -10.63 34.67 -7.20
N GLN A 254 -11.49 34.17 -6.35
CA GLN A 254 -11.87 34.81 -5.09
C GLN A 254 -10.88 34.43 -4.00
N SER A 255 -10.17 35.41 -3.49
CA SER A 255 -9.07 35.27 -2.53
C SER A 255 -9.49 34.86 -1.09
N VAL A 256 -10.72 34.42 -0.88
CA VAL A 256 -11.20 33.97 0.43
C VAL A 256 -11.34 32.45 0.39
N PRO A 257 -10.47 31.69 1.09
CA PRO A 257 -10.61 30.26 1.19
C PRO A 257 -11.94 29.92 1.88
N VAL A 258 -12.85 29.25 1.20
CA VAL A 258 -14.05 28.70 1.82
C VAL A 258 -13.64 27.47 2.62
N GLY A 259 -13.78 27.51 3.95
CA GLY A 259 -13.58 26.35 4.81
C GLY A 259 -14.72 25.35 4.62
N ILE A 260 -14.48 24.23 3.90
CA ILE A 260 -15.45 23.14 3.80
C ILE A 260 -15.13 22.14 4.91
N THR A 261 -16.14 21.85 5.74
CA THR A 261 -16.10 20.79 6.76
C THR A 261 -17.05 19.67 6.39
N VAL A 262 -16.65 18.45 6.64
CA VAL A 262 -17.47 17.25 6.46
C VAL A 262 -17.39 16.35 7.69
N THR A 263 -18.32 15.45 7.84
CA THR A 263 -18.29 14.39 8.84
C THR A 263 -18.26 13.03 8.18
N VAL A 264 -18.03 11.99 8.96
CA VAL A 264 -18.05 10.60 8.48
C VAL A 264 -18.94 9.73 9.35
N SER A 265 -19.62 8.79 8.70
CA SER A 265 -20.31 7.68 9.35
C SER A 265 -19.43 6.44 9.28
N ILE A 266 -19.19 5.78 10.42
CA ILE A 266 -18.28 4.63 10.51
C ILE A 266 -19.02 3.42 11.05
N GLY A 267 -18.88 2.29 10.35
CA GLY A 267 -19.31 0.97 10.80
C GLY A 267 -18.10 0.12 11.19
N VAL A 268 -18.15 -0.52 12.34
CA VAL A 268 -17.06 -1.35 12.85
C VAL A 268 -17.54 -2.77 13.05
N ALA A 269 -16.79 -3.74 12.52
CA ALA A 269 -17.04 -5.17 12.73
C ALA A 269 -15.75 -5.88 13.10
N GLN A 270 -15.81 -6.82 14.02
CA GLN A 270 -14.72 -7.73 14.35
C GLN A 270 -14.96 -9.07 13.65
N LEU A 271 -13.89 -9.71 13.17
CA LEU A 271 -13.91 -11.04 12.58
C LEU A 271 -14.27 -12.10 13.64
N GLY A 272 -15.29 -12.91 13.37
CA GLY A 272 -15.66 -14.07 14.17
C GLY A 272 -14.86 -15.33 13.79
N GLU A 273 -14.86 -16.35 14.67
CA GLU A 273 -14.06 -17.59 14.51
C GLU A 273 -14.27 -18.32 13.17
N ASP A 274 -15.49 -18.43 12.70
CA ASP A 274 -15.87 -19.17 11.49
C ASP A 274 -16.35 -18.24 10.36
N GLU A 275 -16.03 -16.94 10.43
CA GLU A 275 -16.49 -15.94 9.46
C GLU A 275 -15.52 -15.79 8.30
N THR A 276 -16.07 -15.51 7.13
CA THR A 276 -15.30 -15.19 5.92
C THR A 276 -15.08 -13.68 5.82
N GLU A 277 -14.18 -13.28 4.92
CA GLU A 277 -13.98 -11.88 4.51
C GLU A 277 -15.32 -11.21 4.16
N ARG A 278 -16.16 -11.94 3.43
CA ARG A 278 -17.48 -11.44 3.01
C ARG A 278 -18.40 -11.19 4.19
N ASP A 279 -18.44 -12.10 5.17
CA ASP A 279 -19.27 -11.95 6.36
C ASP A 279 -18.82 -10.71 7.17
N LEU A 280 -17.50 -10.49 7.31
CA LEU A 280 -16.94 -9.33 8.00
C LEU A 280 -17.26 -8.03 7.27
N PHE A 281 -17.10 -8.03 5.93
CA PHE A 281 -17.41 -6.87 5.10
C PHE A 281 -18.88 -6.47 5.19
N GLU A 282 -19.80 -7.43 4.98
CA GLU A 282 -21.24 -7.20 5.05
C GLU A 282 -21.68 -6.67 6.41
N ALA A 283 -21.04 -7.11 7.50
CA ALA A 283 -21.35 -6.60 8.84
C ALA A 283 -20.91 -5.16 9.07
N ALA A 284 -19.72 -4.79 8.61
CA ALA A 284 -19.23 -3.42 8.70
C ALA A 284 -20.10 -2.48 7.84
N ASP A 285 -20.48 -2.89 6.62
CA ASP A 285 -21.35 -2.14 5.71
C ASP A 285 -22.72 -1.87 6.33
N GLN A 286 -23.37 -2.91 6.88
CA GLN A 286 -24.62 -2.75 7.60
C GLN A 286 -24.51 -1.80 8.80
N ALA A 287 -23.37 -1.77 9.48
CA ALA A 287 -23.12 -0.85 10.58
C ALA A 287 -23.00 0.60 10.09
N VAL A 288 -22.31 0.88 8.95
CA VAL A 288 -22.32 2.21 8.31
C VAL A 288 -23.75 2.65 7.97
N TYR A 289 -24.52 1.75 7.36
CA TYR A 289 -25.90 2.07 7.03
C TYR A 289 -26.71 2.47 8.27
N ARG A 290 -26.54 1.77 9.41
CA ARG A 290 -27.17 2.17 10.68
C ARG A 290 -26.64 3.51 11.19
N ALA A 291 -25.34 3.79 11.07
CA ALA A 291 -24.77 5.08 11.44
C ALA A 291 -25.41 6.23 10.64
N LYS A 292 -25.54 6.05 9.33
CA LYS A 292 -26.23 7.03 8.44
C LYS A 292 -27.69 7.22 8.81
N LYS A 293 -28.45 6.15 9.09
CA LYS A 293 -29.87 6.22 9.51
C LYS A 293 -30.06 6.91 10.85
N ASN A 294 -29.15 6.68 11.79
CA ASN A 294 -29.26 7.23 13.14
C ASN A 294 -28.79 8.67 13.28
N GLY A 295 -28.58 9.40 12.17
CA GLY A 295 -28.28 10.84 12.18
C GLY A 295 -26.84 11.17 11.77
N ARG A 296 -26.08 10.21 11.22
CA ARG A 296 -24.71 10.41 10.71
C ARG A 296 -23.69 10.84 11.79
N ASN A 297 -22.48 11.21 11.37
CA ASN A 297 -21.40 11.67 12.23
C ASN A 297 -21.23 10.81 13.50
N ARG A 298 -21.14 9.50 13.30
CA ARG A 298 -21.05 8.54 14.41
C ARG A 298 -20.40 7.24 14.03
N VAL A 299 -19.98 6.53 15.06
CA VAL A 299 -19.49 5.16 14.97
C VAL A 299 -20.58 4.20 15.44
N VAL A 300 -20.79 3.10 14.71
CA VAL A 300 -21.73 2.03 15.07
C VAL A 300 -21.02 0.69 14.94
N ALA A 301 -21.06 -0.12 16.00
CA ALA A 301 -20.59 -1.49 15.95
C ALA A 301 -21.56 -2.39 15.17
N ALA A 302 -21.04 -3.39 14.46
CA ALA A 302 -21.87 -4.46 13.92
C ALA A 302 -22.66 -5.15 15.05
N ALA A 303 -23.88 -5.57 14.75
CA ALA A 303 -24.66 -6.36 15.68
C ALA A 303 -23.94 -7.69 15.97
N ALA A 304 -24.02 -8.15 17.23
CA ALA A 304 -23.54 -9.48 17.57
C ALA A 304 -24.19 -10.52 16.65
N ARG A 305 -23.34 -11.32 16.01
CA ARG A 305 -23.80 -12.38 15.11
C ARG A 305 -23.83 -13.70 15.85
N THR A 306 -24.89 -14.47 15.68
CA THR A 306 -24.95 -15.85 16.16
C THR A 306 -23.93 -16.69 15.42
N PRO A 307 -23.07 -17.48 16.12
CA PRO A 307 -22.13 -18.36 15.45
C PRO A 307 -22.85 -19.27 14.46
N LYS A 308 -22.35 -19.37 13.22
CA LYS A 308 -22.85 -20.32 12.23
C LYS A 308 -22.64 -21.74 12.81
N PRO A 309 -23.64 -22.66 12.73
CA PRO A 309 -23.45 -24.03 13.20
C PRO A 309 -22.29 -24.65 12.40
N ARG A 310 -21.29 -25.19 13.11
CA ARG A 310 -20.13 -25.87 12.51
C ARG A 310 -20.64 -26.93 11.54
N ARG A 311 -20.28 -26.81 10.24
CA ARG A 311 -20.51 -27.88 9.28
C ARG A 311 -19.74 -29.10 9.76
N ARG A 312 -20.45 -30.15 10.20
CA ARG A 312 -19.83 -31.45 10.48
C ARG A 312 -19.06 -31.90 9.25
N PRO A 313 -17.80 -32.38 9.39
CA PRO A 313 -17.08 -32.95 8.27
C PRO A 313 -17.94 -34.10 7.72
N ARG A 314 -18.19 -34.08 6.40
CA ARG A 314 -18.77 -35.25 5.72
C ARG A 314 -17.75 -36.39 5.88
N ARG A 315 -18.16 -37.48 6.56
CA ARG A 315 -17.42 -38.75 6.60
C ARG A 315 -17.32 -39.38 5.22
#